data_6de872f7e47d758a475dffa3a6029589
#
_entry.id   6de872f7e47d758a475dffa3a6029589
#
_cell.length_a   1.000
_cell.length_b   1.000
_cell.length_c   1.000
_cell.angle_alpha   90.00
_cell.angle_beta   90.00
_cell.angle_gamma   90.00
#
_symmetry.space_group_name_H-M   'P 1'
#
loop_
_entity.id
_entity.type
_entity.pdbx_description
1 polymer ?
#
loop_
_entity_poly.entity_id
_entity_poly.type
_entity_poly.pdbx_seq_one_letter_code
_entity_poly.pdbx_strand_id
1 'polypeptide(L)'
;MSQLLHNGPEITALLIAPDRGLAQKFLETLPQTRGFQILADLKNYPPTETLEIRVRQLKPQVILLDLASDSQLAVELVRFVASLSPAIHVVGLHTHNDSQTILQSLRAGAVEFLYAPFDLPTQREAISRLRRLVVPESLQRTEAGHAVAFSSSKPGSGASTIATQTAFSLHRLTGKRVLLADCDLTGGTIGFYLKLSHNYSLLDALQHVEHLDAALWNSLAVNYGGVDILPAPAIPHADPVDGARLRMLVEQACQMYDWVILDLPTIFSPTSLMAAAECERAFMVSTADLPSLHLTRKALTMLNQFGFPKERFHVLVNRLERREEISIADMEKLFGCSVHASLPNDYFALHRVVTLGQPLGAENDLGRAIENVAQRLCGANGKMPPPPAQELKPALSRV
;
A
#
# COMPACT_ATOMS: atom_id res chain seq x y z
N MET A 1 -8.39 -22.61 -16.92
CA MET A 1 -7.66 -21.50 -16.26
C MET A 1 -8.55 -20.94 -15.16
N SER A 2 -8.70 -21.61 -14.03
CA SER A 2 -9.59 -21.17 -12.93
C SER A 2 -9.18 -21.82 -11.62
N GLN A 3 -7.91 -21.68 -11.18
CA GLN A 3 -7.40 -22.29 -9.93
C GLN A 3 -6.48 -21.38 -9.08
N LEU A 4 -6.36 -20.08 -9.35
CA LEU A 4 -5.38 -19.20 -8.67
C LEU A 4 -5.97 -18.15 -7.72
N LEU A 5 -7.27 -18.22 -7.36
CA LEU A 5 -7.90 -17.17 -6.52
C LEU A 5 -8.29 -17.62 -5.09
N HIS A 6 -7.69 -18.66 -4.50
CA HIS A 6 -8.23 -19.26 -3.27
C HIS A 6 -7.22 -19.52 -2.13
N ASN A 7 -6.19 -18.74 -1.94
CA ASN A 7 -5.18 -18.95 -0.89
C ASN A 7 -5.10 -17.82 0.17
N GLY A 8 -6.25 -17.40 0.72
CA GLY A 8 -6.22 -16.66 2.00
C GLY A 8 -6.40 -17.63 3.18
N PRO A 9 -5.89 -17.30 4.40
CA PRO A 9 -6.06 -18.13 5.58
C PRO A 9 -7.55 -18.34 5.89
N GLU A 10 -7.90 -19.53 6.41
CA GLU A 10 -9.25 -19.82 6.86
C GLU A 10 -9.58 -18.98 8.11
N ILE A 11 -10.82 -18.46 8.16
CA ILE A 11 -11.32 -17.69 9.30
C ILE A 11 -11.69 -18.65 10.42
N THR A 12 -11.12 -18.48 11.60
CA THR A 12 -11.47 -19.32 12.75
C THR A 12 -12.87 -18.96 13.25
N ALA A 13 -13.75 -19.95 13.36
CA ALA A 13 -15.15 -19.76 13.68
C ALA A 13 -15.65 -20.67 14.82
N LEU A 14 -16.56 -20.11 15.64
CA LEU A 14 -17.41 -20.85 16.56
C LEU A 14 -18.79 -21.00 15.93
N LEU A 15 -19.24 -22.24 15.69
CA LEU A 15 -20.59 -22.50 15.17
C LEU A 15 -21.55 -22.68 16.33
N ILE A 16 -22.69 -21.97 16.32
CA ILE A 16 -23.78 -22.09 17.27
C ILE A 16 -25.05 -22.32 16.47
N ALA A 17 -25.49 -23.58 16.34
CA ALA A 17 -26.62 -23.92 15.52
C ALA A 17 -27.48 -25.04 16.14
N PRO A 18 -28.58 -24.70 16.81
CA PRO A 18 -29.57 -25.67 17.30
C PRO A 18 -30.21 -26.47 16.15
N ASP A 19 -30.50 -25.85 15.01
CA ASP A 19 -30.94 -26.56 13.82
C ASP A 19 -29.77 -27.35 13.19
N ARG A 20 -29.76 -28.64 13.46
CA ARG A 20 -28.71 -29.54 12.95
C ARG A 20 -28.76 -29.76 11.44
N GLY A 21 -29.95 -29.59 10.83
CA GLY A 21 -30.10 -29.67 9.38
C GLY A 21 -29.48 -28.45 8.69
N LEU A 22 -29.66 -27.26 9.29
CA LEU A 22 -29.02 -26.02 8.83
C LEU A 22 -27.51 -26.11 8.98
N ALA A 23 -27.02 -26.53 10.16
CA ALA A 23 -25.59 -26.69 10.44
C ALA A 23 -24.94 -27.66 9.44
N GLN A 24 -25.55 -28.81 9.18
CA GLN A 24 -25.00 -29.82 8.28
C GLN A 24 -24.90 -29.28 6.84
N LYS A 25 -25.96 -28.64 6.34
CA LYS A 25 -25.96 -28.02 5.00
C LYS A 25 -24.85 -26.99 4.86
N PHE A 26 -24.61 -26.18 5.88
CA PHE A 26 -23.51 -25.23 5.87
C PHE A 26 -22.15 -25.91 5.89
N LEU A 27 -21.94 -26.88 6.78
CA LEU A 27 -20.67 -27.60 6.92
C LEU A 27 -20.27 -28.36 5.64
N GLU A 28 -21.24 -28.88 4.88
CA GLU A 28 -21.03 -29.57 3.61
C GLU A 28 -20.43 -28.65 2.52
N THR A 29 -20.58 -27.34 2.66
CA THR A 29 -20.02 -26.36 1.70
C THR A 29 -18.58 -25.95 2.04
N LEU A 30 -18.11 -26.16 3.27
CA LEU A 30 -16.79 -25.71 3.73
C LEU A 30 -15.62 -26.28 2.91
N PRO A 31 -15.59 -27.57 2.51
CA PRO A 31 -14.49 -28.11 1.71
C PRO A 31 -14.31 -27.40 0.36
N GLN A 32 -15.40 -26.85 -0.19
CA GLN A 32 -15.41 -26.16 -1.48
C GLN A 32 -15.07 -24.66 -1.36
N THR A 33 -15.40 -24.04 -0.22
CA THR A 33 -15.16 -22.62 0.01
C THR A 33 -13.81 -22.36 0.70
N ARG A 34 -13.34 -23.31 1.54
CA ARG A 34 -12.14 -23.15 2.38
C ARG A 34 -12.11 -21.79 3.11
N GLY A 35 -13.29 -21.36 3.55
CA GLY A 35 -13.45 -20.02 4.14
C GLY A 35 -13.35 -20.01 5.66
N PHE A 36 -13.82 -21.08 6.30
CA PHE A 36 -13.92 -21.17 7.76
C PHE A 36 -13.27 -22.43 8.29
N GLN A 37 -12.52 -22.28 9.40
CA GLN A 37 -12.06 -23.35 10.26
C GLN A 37 -12.95 -23.37 11.52
N ILE A 38 -13.77 -24.40 11.69
CA ILE A 38 -14.66 -24.53 12.85
C ILE A 38 -13.86 -25.02 14.06
N LEU A 39 -13.75 -24.16 15.08
CA LEU A 39 -13.05 -24.46 16.33
C LEU A 39 -13.91 -25.30 17.29
N ALA A 40 -15.22 -25.02 17.32
CA ALA A 40 -16.21 -25.77 18.07
C ALA A 40 -17.60 -25.61 17.46
N ASP A 41 -18.47 -26.63 17.67
CA ASP A 41 -19.85 -26.68 17.20
C ASP A 41 -20.77 -26.84 18.41
N LEU A 42 -21.51 -25.79 18.78
CA LEU A 42 -22.48 -25.76 19.86
C LEU A 42 -23.88 -26.07 19.32
N LYS A 43 -24.49 -27.12 19.88
CA LYS A 43 -25.78 -27.64 19.42
C LYS A 43 -27.00 -26.94 20.04
N ASN A 44 -26.77 -25.99 20.93
CA ASN A 44 -27.80 -25.18 21.58
C ASN A 44 -27.27 -23.75 21.76
N TYR A 45 -28.18 -22.79 21.92
CA TYR A 45 -27.78 -21.45 22.33
C TYR A 45 -27.24 -21.49 23.76
N PRO A 46 -25.98 -21.11 23.98
CA PRO A 46 -25.42 -21.09 25.32
C PRO A 46 -25.89 -19.85 26.10
N PRO A 47 -25.94 -19.94 27.44
CA PRO A 47 -26.04 -18.74 28.28
C PRO A 47 -24.87 -17.79 27.99
N THR A 48 -25.09 -16.47 28.12
CA THR A 48 -24.10 -15.42 27.80
C THR A 48 -22.77 -15.63 28.54
N GLU A 49 -22.80 -16.00 29.81
CA GLU A 49 -21.62 -16.30 30.63
C GLU A 49 -20.81 -17.48 30.07
N THR A 50 -21.50 -18.54 29.65
CA THR A 50 -20.87 -19.70 29.03
C THR A 50 -20.27 -19.36 27.67
N LEU A 51 -20.96 -18.53 26.89
CA LEU A 51 -20.46 -18.06 25.60
C LEU A 51 -19.20 -17.23 25.78
N GLU A 52 -19.17 -16.31 26.74
CA GLU A 52 -18.00 -15.48 27.03
C GLU A 52 -16.77 -16.33 27.41
N ILE A 53 -16.94 -17.34 28.25
CA ILE A 53 -15.86 -18.27 28.61
C ILE A 53 -15.33 -19.00 27.37
N ARG A 54 -16.23 -19.51 26.52
CA ARG A 54 -15.85 -20.22 25.29
C ARG A 54 -15.11 -19.31 24.30
N VAL A 55 -15.59 -18.10 24.15
CA VAL A 55 -14.96 -17.09 23.31
C VAL A 55 -13.55 -16.76 23.80
N ARG A 56 -13.36 -16.55 25.10
CA ARG A 56 -12.04 -16.29 25.70
C ARG A 56 -11.06 -17.47 25.56
N GLN A 57 -11.57 -18.71 25.63
CA GLN A 57 -10.75 -19.92 25.48
C GLN A 57 -10.35 -20.19 24.03
N LEU A 58 -11.31 -20.12 23.11
CA LEU A 58 -11.12 -20.51 21.71
C LEU A 58 -10.60 -19.37 20.84
N LYS A 59 -10.87 -18.12 21.27
CA LYS A 59 -10.52 -16.88 20.51
C LYS A 59 -10.94 -16.95 19.04
N PRO A 60 -12.22 -17.28 18.75
CA PRO A 60 -12.70 -17.33 17.38
C PRO A 60 -12.71 -15.91 16.81
N GLN A 61 -12.43 -15.80 15.53
CA GLN A 61 -12.54 -14.54 14.80
C GLN A 61 -13.99 -14.20 14.47
N VAL A 62 -14.81 -15.24 14.26
CA VAL A 62 -16.21 -15.13 13.86
C VAL A 62 -17.08 -16.09 14.64
N ILE A 63 -18.31 -15.70 14.95
CA ILE A 63 -19.36 -16.60 15.42
C ILE A 63 -20.38 -16.79 14.30
N LEU A 64 -20.58 -18.03 13.88
CA LEU A 64 -21.62 -18.44 12.95
C LEU A 64 -22.84 -18.82 13.76
N LEU A 65 -23.91 -18.03 13.70
CA LEU A 65 -25.06 -18.15 14.60
C LEU A 65 -26.33 -18.46 13.81
N ASP A 66 -26.98 -19.55 14.15
CA ASP A 66 -28.32 -19.88 13.66
C ASP A 66 -29.32 -18.82 14.16
N LEU A 67 -30.04 -18.19 13.24
CA LEU A 67 -31.08 -17.18 13.50
C LEU A 67 -32.51 -17.76 13.28
N ALA A 68 -32.62 -19.00 12.78
CA ALA A 68 -33.89 -19.59 12.39
C ALA A 68 -34.59 -20.31 13.55
N SER A 69 -33.83 -20.95 14.47
CA SER A 69 -34.38 -21.77 15.53
C SER A 69 -35.10 -20.96 16.60
N ASP A 70 -34.54 -19.84 17.04
CA ASP A 70 -35.15 -18.87 17.95
C ASP A 70 -34.56 -17.49 17.64
N SER A 71 -35.32 -16.68 16.92
CA SER A 71 -34.85 -15.37 16.44
C SER A 71 -34.65 -14.37 17.59
N GLN A 72 -35.40 -14.48 18.69
CA GLN A 72 -35.29 -13.56 19.82
C GLN A 72 -34.00 -13.84 20.61
N LEU A 73 -33.76 -15.09 21.00
CA LEU A 73 -32.52 -15.47 21.68
C LEU A 73 -31.29 -15.23 20.81
N ALA A 74 -31.40 -15.52 19.51
CA ALA A 74 -30.30 -15.28 18.58
C ALA A 74 -29.93 -13.79 18.49
N VAL A 75 -30.91 -12.89 18.39
CA VAL A 75 -30.66 -11.43 18.36
C VAL A 75 -30.07 -10.93 19.68
N GLU A 76 -30.47 -11.49 20.83
CA GLU A 76 -29.88 -11.18 22.13
C GLU A 76 -28.41 -11.59 22.18
N LEU A 77 -28.08 -12.79 21.67
CA LEU A 77 -26.69 -13.26 21.56
C LEU A 77 -25.85 -12.41 20.60
N VAL A 78 -26.44 -11.97 19.48
CA VAL A 78 -25.74 -11.04 18.56
C VAL A 78 -25.36 -9.76 19.30
N ARG A 79 -26.29 -9.14 20.04
CA ARG A 79 -26.02 -7.92 20.83
C ARG A 79 -24.96 -8.14 21.88
N PHE A 80 -25.05 -9.26 22.58
CA PHE A 80 -24.07 -9.62 23.59
C PHE A 80 -22.67 -9.76 23.00
N VAL A 81 -22.52 -10.52 21.91
CA VAL A 81 -21.22 -10.71 21.22
C VAL A 81 -20.68 -9.40 20.69
N ALA A 82 -21.53 -8.54 20.11
CA ALA A 82 -21.13 -7.23 19.62
C ALA A 82 -20.62 -6.28 20.75
N SER A 83 -20.98 -6.55 22.02
CA SER A 83 -20.49 -5.81 23.17
C SER A 83 -19.19 -6.32 23.77
N LEU A 84 -18.68 -7.48 23.32
CA LEU A 84 -17.44 -8.08 23.82
C LEU A 84 -16.21 -7.33 23.32
N SER A 85 -15.17 -7.31 24.13
CA SER A 85 -13.86 -6.77 23.75
C SER A 85 -12.79 -7.87 23.94
N PRO A 86 -11.94 -8.14 22.92
CA PRO A 86 -11.91 -7.53 21.57
C PRO A 86 -13.17 -7.89 20.75
N ALA A 87 -13.48 -7.07 19.76
CA ALA A 87 -14.64 -7.23 18.91
C ALA A 87 -14.60 -8.56 18.15
N ILE A 88 -15.72 -9.32 18.23
CA ILE A 88 -15.91 -10.58 17.50
C ILE A 88 -17.08 -10.39 16.55
N HIS A 89 -16.89 -10.79 15.31
CA HIS A 89 -17.90 -10.60 14.29
C HIS A 89 -18.93 -11.74 14.30
N VAL A 90 -20.21 -11.40 14.14
CA VAL A 90 -21.28 -12.39 14.06
C VAL A 90 -21.78 -12.49 12.62
N VAL A 91 -21.86 -13.73 12.12
CA VAL A 91 -22.49 -14.08 10.85
C VAL A 91 -23.76 -14.86 11.13
N GLY A 92 -24.90 -14.32 10.70
CA GLY A 92 -26.18 -14.99 10.83
C GLY A 92 -26.34 -16.11 9.81
N LEU A 93 -26.81 -17.28 10.25
CA LEU A 93 -27.20 -18.40 9.38
C LEU A 93 -28.72 -18.56 9.43
N HIS A 94 -29.35 -18.76 8.30
CA HIS A 94 -30.81 -18.93 8.21
C HIS A 94 -31.20 -20.00 7.17
N THR A 95 -32.41 -20.53 7.29
CA THR A 95 -32.96 -21.53 6.36
C THR A 95 -33.42 -20.94 5.04
N HIS A 96 -33.71 -19.65 4.99
CA HIS A 96 -34.17 -18.93 3.80
C HIS A 96 -33.84 -17.41 3.90
N ASN A 97 -34.04 -16.71 2.78
CA ASN A 97 -33.83 -15.26 2.74
C ASN A 97 -35.04 -14.54 3.36
N ASP A 98 -34.94 -14.24 4.68
CA ASP A 98 -35.93 -13.47 5.41
C ASP A 98 -35.45 -12.04 5.71
N SER A 99 -36.02 -11.09 4.99
CA SER A 99 -35.61 -9.68 5.10
C SER A 99 -35.82 -9.09 6.48
N GLN A 100 -36.80 -9.56 7.25
CA GLN A 100 -37.09 -9.04 8.60
C GLN A 100 -36.00 -9.51 9.57
N THR A 101 -35.67 -10.80 9.58
CA THR A 101 -34.60 -11.35 10.41
C THR A 101 -33.23 -10.78 10.02
N ILE A 102 -32.97 -10.60 8.72
CA ILE A 102 -31.74 -9.93 8.24
C ILE A 102 -31.59 -8.54 8.86
N LEU A 103 -32.60 -7.69 8.72
CA LEU A 103 -32.58 -6.32 9.25
C LEU A 103 -32.46 -6.29 10.77
N GLN A 104 -33.10 -7.20 11.47
CA GLN A 104 -33.01 -7.29 12.94
C GLN A 104 -31.61 -7.70 13.39
N SER A 105 -31.02 -8.72 12.75
CA SER A 105 -29.67 -9.20 13.08
C SER A 105 -28.58 -8.17 12.77
N LEU A 106 -28.67 -7.48 11.63
CA LEU A 106 -27.73 -6.41 11.29
C LEU A 106 -27.83 -5.23 12.26
N ARG A 107 -29.06 -4.81 12.65
CA ARG A 107 -29.26 -3.77 13.69
C ARG A 107 -28.77 -4.20 15.07
N ALA A 108 -28.71 -5.48 15.34
CA ALA A 108 -28.18 -6.02 16.58
C ALA A 108 -26.65 -6.10 16.60
N GLY A 109 -25.98 -5.95 15.45
CA GLY A 109 -24.51 -5.96 15.33
C GLY A 109 -23.95 -7.15 14.55
N ALA A 110 -24.78 -7.96 13.86
CA ALA A 110 -24.27 -8.94 12.90
C ALA A 110 -23.64 -8.21 11.70
N VAL A 111 -22.55 -8.75 11.19
CA VAL A 111 -21.81 -8.13 10.08
C VAL A 111 -22.11 -8.77 8.72
N GLU A 112 -22.67 -9.98 8.74
CA GLU A 112 -22.98 -10.73 7.51
C GLU A 112 -24.14 -11.71 7.77
N PHE A 113 -24.78 -12.14 6.68
CA PHE A 113 -25.92 -13.05 6.73
C PHE A 113 -25.85 -14.05 5.57
N LEU A 114 -25.96 -15.33 5.88
CA LEU A 114 -25.95 -16.43 4.93
C LEU A 114 -27.22 -17.29 5.10
N TYR A 115 -27.78 -17.76 4.01
CA TYR A 115 -28.98 -18.59 4.05
C TYR A 115 -28.88 -19.81 3.13
N ALA A 116 -29.58 -20.88 3.51
CA ALA A 116 -29.64 -22.07 2.68
C ALA A 116 -30.35 -21.78 1.32
N PRO A 117 -29.87 -22.40 0.22
CA PRO A 117 -28.98 -23.56 0.16
C PRO A 117 -27.48 -23.28 0.24
N PHE A 118 -27.07 -22.08 0.69
CA PHE A 118 -25.65 -21.69 0.84
C PHE A 118 -24.87 -21.80 -0.48
N ASP A 119 -25.31 -21.06 -1.49
CA ASP A 119 -24.65 -21.09 -2.80
C ASP A 119 -23.19 -20.58 -2.71
N LEU A 120 -22.32 -21.25 -3.45
CA LEU A 120 -20.88 -21.00 -3.37
C LEU A 120 -20.44 -19.57 -3.76
N PRO A 121 -21.02 -18.93 -4.78
CA PRO A 121 -20.70 -17.53 -5.10
C PRO A 121 -20.97 -16.58 -3.95
N THR A 122 -22.16 -16.60 -3.37
CA THR A 122 -22.55 -15.74 -2.24
C THR A 122 -21.69 -16.00 -1.00
N GLN A 123 -21.39 -17.28 -0.70
CA GLN A 123 -20.47 -17.59 0.41
C GLN A 123 -19.06 -17.05 0.19
N ARG A 124 -18.50 -17.19 -1.01
CA ARG A 124 -17.16 -16.69 -1.34
C ARG A 124 -17.08 -15.17 -1.20
N GLU A 125 -18.13 -14.48 -1.61
CA GLU A 125 -18.24 -13.04 -1.47
C GLU A 125 -18.32 -12.62 0.02
N ALA A 126 -19.14 -13.28 0.81
CA ALA A 126 -19.23 -13.09 2.25
C ALA A 126 -17.90 -13.36 2.96
N ILE A 127 -17.23 -14.47 2.63
CA ILE A 127 -15.89 -14.80 3.16
C ILE A 127 -14.88 -13.71 2.80
N SER A 128 -14.93 -13.18 1.59
CA SER A 128 -14.06 -12.08 1.17
C SER A 128 -14.31 -10.81 1.99
N ARG A 129 -15.57 -10.46 2.27
CA ARG A 129 -15.91 -9.35 3.16
C ARG A 129 -15.46 -9.59 4.60
N LEU A 130 -15.72 -10.80 5.13
CA LEU A 130 -15.32 -11.17 6.49
C LEU A 130 -13.81 -11.17 6.69
N ARG A 131 -13.03 -11.67 5.73
CA ARG A 131 -11.56 -11.63 5.82
C ARG A 131 -11.03 -10.21 6.01
N ARG A 132 -11.69 -9.22 5.43
CA ARG A 132 -11.33 -7.79 5.62
C ARG A 132 -11.64 -7.28 7.03
N LEU A 133 -12.70 -7.77 7.65
CA LEU A 133 -13.09 -7.39 9.01
C LEU A 133 -12.29 -8.13 10.09
N VAL A 134 -11.95 -9.39 9.80
CA VAL A 134 -11.32 -10.32 10.75
C VAL A 134 -9.78 -10.22 10.74
N VAL A 135 -9.19 -9.56 9.76
CA VAL A 135 -7.76 -9.21 9.82
C VAL A 135 -7.56 -8.40 11.11
N PRO A 136 -6.83 -8.94 12.12
CA PRO A 136 -6.69 -8.25 13.39
C PRO A 136 -6.16 -6.84 13.18
N GLU A 137 -6.59 -5.88 13.99
CA GLU A 137 -5.92 -4.58 14.16
C GLU A 137 -4.42 -4.74 14.47
N SER A 138 -3.98 -5.92 14.94
CA SER A 138 -2.56 -6.27 15.08
C SER A 138 -1.83 -6.52 13.76
N LEU A 139 -2.55 -6.56 12.61
CA LEU A 139 -2.03 -6.39 11.27
C LEU A 139 -2.42 -5.01 10.68
N GLN A 140 -3.20 -4.20 11.37
CA GLN A 140 -3.09 -2.76 11.25
C GLN A 140 -1.69 -2.43 11.77
N ARG A 141 -0.83 -2.06 10.84
CA ARG A 141 0.55 -1.73 11.11
C ARG A 141 0.61 -0.77 12.28
N THR A 142 1.30 -1.13 13.34
CA THR A 142 1.68 -0.23 14.44
C THR A 142 2.57 0.91 13.94
N GLU A 143 3.10 0.81 12.74
CA GLU A 143 3.86 1.85 12.05
C GLU A 143 3.34 1.98 10.61
N ALA A 144 2.95 3.17 10.20
CA ALA A 144 2.62 3.48 8.82
C ALA A 144 3.82 3.20 7.91
N GLY A 145 3.55 2.84 6.65
CA GLY A 145 4.61 2.67 5.65
C GLY A 145 5.28 4.00 5.32
N HIS A 146 6.43 3.91 4.70
CA HIS A 146 7.26 5.07 4.35
C HIS A 146 6.96 5.57 2.95
N ALA A 147 6.55 6.83 2.81
CA ALA A 147 6.40 7.49 1.52
C ALA A 147 7.69 8.19 1.11
N VAL A 148 8.15 7.90 -0.10
CA VAL A 148 9.37 8.46 -0.68
C VAL A 148 9.10 8.95 -2.09
N ALA A 149 9.41 10.22 -2.36
CA ALA A 149 9.21 10.82 -3.67
C ALA A 149 10.51 10.87 -4.49
N PHE A 150 10.38 10.69 -5.78
CA PHE A 150 11.44 10.96 -6.76
C PHE A 150 10.92 12.00 -7.76
N SER A 151 11.70 13.04 -7.99
CA SER A 151 11.40 14.09 -8.96
C SER A 151 12.68 14.58 -9.59
N SER A 152 12.57 15.41 -10.61
CA SER A 152 13.71 16.07 -11.23
C SER A 152 13.49 17.57 -11.32
N SER A 153 14.57 18.34 -11.40
CA SER A 153 14.52 19.77 -11.72
C SER A 153 14.43 20.03 -13.23
N LYS A 154 14.85 19.04 -14.03
CA LYS A 154 14.88 19.09 -15.48
C LYS A 154 14.29 17.81 -16.06
N PRO A 155 13.33 17.88 -17.00
CA PRO A 155 12.80 16.70 -17.68
C PRO A 155 13.93 15.85 -18.30
N GLY A 156 13.79 14.54 -18.23
CA GLY A 156 14.78 13.62 -18.79
C GLY A 156 16.01 13.36 -17.93
N SER A 157 16.10 13.87 -16.69
CA SER A 157 17.21 13.58 -15.77
C SER A 157 17.19 12.13 -15.25
N GLY A 158 16.12 11.35 -15.46
CA GLY A 158 16.02 9.94 -15.13
C GLY A 158 15.32 9.63 -13.80
N ALA A 159 14.52 10.55 -13.26
CA ALA A 159 13.80 10.35 -12.00
C ALA A 159 12.92 9.11 -12.03
N SER A 160 12.06 8.95 -13.04
CA SER A 160 11.17 7.79 -13.20
C SER A 160 11.91 6.47 -13.29
N THR A 161 13.07 6.45 -13.98
CA THR A 161 13.93 5.27 -14.04
C THR A 161 14.47 4.90 -12.67
N ILE A 162 14.97 5.89 -11.92
CA ILE A 162 15.55 5.66 -10.59
C ILE A 162 14.46 5.27 -9.60
N ALA A 163 13.29 5.93 -9.62
CA ALA A 163 12.13 5.58 -8.80
C ALA A 163 11.72 4.12 -9.01
N THR A 164 11.53 3.73 -10.27
CA THR A 164 11.16 2.36 -10.67
C THR A 164 12.17 1.35 -10.17
N GLN A 165 13.45 1.55 -10.46
CA GLN A 165 14.49 0.59 -10.08
C GLN A 165 14.71 0.54 -8.56
N THR A 166 14.51 1.66 -7.85
CA THR A 166 14.57 1.71 -6.39
C THR A 166 13.42 0.92 -5.77
N ALA A 167 12.19 1.02 -6.31
CA ALA A 167 11.05 0.23 -5.87
C ALA A 167 11.31 -1.29 -5.95
N PHE A 168 11.82 -1.76 -7.08
CA PHE A 168 12.19 -3.18 -7.24
C PHE A 168 13.34 -3.60 -6.33
N SER A 169 14.33 -2.72 -6.13
CA SER A 169 15.45 -3.00 -5.22
C SER A 169 14.98 -3.08 -3.77
N LEU A 170 14.07 -2.20 -3.33
CA LEU A 170 13.47 -2.25 -2.00
C LEU A 170 12.71 -3.57 -1.77
N HIS A 171 11.89 -3.99 -2.73
CA HIS A 171 11.18 -5.26 -2.65
C HIS A 171 12.17 -6.44 -2.56
N ARG A 172 13.16 -6.49 -3.43
CA ARG A 172 14.18 -7.55 -3.44
C ARG A 172 14.99 -7.64 -2.15
N LEU A 173 15.39 -6.48 -1.58
CA LEU A 173 16.18 -6.42 -0.36
C LEU A 173 15.42 -6.75 0.90
N THR A 174 14.14 -6.38 0.95
CA THR A 174 13.36 -6.43 2.21
C THR A 174 12.30 -7.52 2.23
N GLY A 175 11.88 -8.01 1.06
CA GLY A 175 10.71 -8.89 0.93
C GLY A 175 9.39 -8.20 1.32
N LYS A 176 9.42 -6.89 1.61
CA LYS A 176 8.28 -6.12 2.05
C LYS A 176 7.39 -5.69 0.87
N ARG A 177 6.16 -5.26 1.18
CA ARG A 177 5.22 -4.75 0.17
C ARG A 177 5.64 -3.36 -0.28
N VAL A 178 5.75 -3.17 -1.57
CA VAL A 178 6.14 -1.90 -2.21
C VAL A 178 5.07 -1.50 -3.20
N LEU A 179 4.64 -0.24 -3.12
CA LEU A 179 3.84 0.44 -4.14
C LEU A 179 4.74 1.40 -4.91
N LEU A 180 4.62 1.39 -6.23
CA LEU A 180 5.17 2.40 -7.14
C LEU A 180 4.02 3.12 -7.82
N ALA A 181 3.89 4.44 -7.61
CA ALA A 181 2.85 5.27 -8.20
C ALA A 181 3.44 6.26 -9.20
N ASP A 182 2.99 6.21 -10.45
CA ASP A 182 3.34 7.16 -11.50
C ASP A 182 2.44 8.39 -11.42
N CYS A 183 2.92 9.43 -10.75
CA CYS A 183 2.19 10.67 -10.51
C CYS A 183 2.33 11.70 -11.65
N ASP A 184 3.03 11.37 -12.71
CA ASP A 184 3.03 12.19 -13.92
C ASP A 184 1.83 11.86 -14.81
N LEU A 185 0.67 12.44 -14.48
CA LEU A 185 -0.59 12.20 -15.18
C LEU A 185 -0.58 12.68 -16.64
N THR A 186 0.42 13.44 -17.05
CA THR A 186 0.55 13.99 -18.39
C THR A 186 1.53 13.22 -19.25
N GLY A 187 2.67 12.86 -18.69
CA GLY A 187 3.79 12.25 -19.41
C GLY A 187 4.37 11.00 -18.76
N GLY A 188 3.62 10.34 -17.86
CA GLY A 188 4.05 9.15 -17.16
C GLY A 188 4.43 8.01 -18.11
N THR A 189 5.51 7.31 -17.79
CA THR A 189 6.14 6.33 -18.69
C THR A 189 6.40 4.97 -18.04
N ILE A 190 6.10 4.81 -16.73
CA ILE A 190 6.38 3.57 -16.01
C ILE A 190 5.64 2.40 -16.62
N GLY A 191 4.34 2.57 -16.93
CA GLY A 191 3.53 1.55 -17.59
C GLY A 191 4.11 1.11 -18.92
N PHE A 192 4.63 2.05 -19.73
CA PHE A 192 5.28 1.77 -20.99
C PHE A 192 6.61 1.02 -20.81
N TYR A 193 7.48 1.46 -19.90
CA TYR A 193 8.78 0.82 -19.67
C TYR A 193 8.65 -0.63 -19.18
N LEU A 194 7.65 -0.88 -18.33
CA LEU A 194 7.41 -2.20 -17.78
C LEU A 194 6.46 -3.05 -18.63
N LYS A 195 6.01 -2.52 -19.78
CA LYS A 195 5.07 -3.21 -20.70
C LYS A 195 3.80 -3.69 -19.99
N LEU A 196 3.27 -2.87 -19.08
CA LEU A 196 2.08 -3.20 -18.31
C LEU A 196 0.83 -3.12 -19.20
N SER A 197 -0.04 -4.10 -19.05
CA SER A 197 -1.42 -4.02 -19.54
C SER A 197 -2.29 -3.64 -18.35
N HIS A 198 -2.93 -2.49 -18.40
CA HIS A 198 -3.78 -1.99 -17.32
C HIS A 198 -5.02 -1.29 -17.87
N ASN A 199 -6.12 -1.38 -17.12
CA ASN A 199 -7.38 -0.72 -17.45
C ASN A 199 -7.62 0.51 -16.58
N TYR A 200 -6.91 0.62 -15.47
CA TYR A 200 -7.03 1.68 -14.47
C TYR A 200 -5.68 2.33 -14.23
N SER A 201 -5.70 3.52 -13.66
CA SER A 201 -4.54 4.39 -13.46
C SER A 201 -4.57 5.05 -12.08
N LEU A 202 -3.53 5.81 -11.76
CA LEU A 202 -3.50 6.68 -10.59
C LEU A 202 -4.68 7.67 -10.57
N LEU A 203 -5.12 8.15 -11.73
CA LEU A 203 -6.25 9.06 -11.82
C LEU A 203 -7.55 8.43 -11.32
N ASP A 204 -7.79 7.15 -11.66
CA ASP A 204 -8.95 6.39 -11.17
C ASP A 204 -8.87 6.20 -9.65
N ALA A 205 -7.69 5.95 -9.10
CA ALA A 205 -7.48 5.87 -7.66
C ALA A 205 -7.78 7.20 -6.95
N LEU A 206 -7.35 8.33 -7.52
CA LEU A 206 -7.65 9.66 -6.99
C LEU A 206 -9.14 10.00 -7.05
N GLN A 207 -9.84 9.58 -8.11
CA GLN A 207 -11.28 9.82 -8.25
C GLN A 207 -12.11 9.06 -7.22
N HIS A 208 -11.66 7.88 -6.80
CA HIS A 208 -12.39 6.98 -5.90
C HIS A 208 -11.78 6.91 -4.49
N VAL A 209 -10.84 7.79 -4.14
CA VAL A 209 -10.04 7.71 -2.90
C VAL A 209 -10.90 7.66 -1.63
N GLU A 210 -12.06 8.31 -1.62
CA GLU A 210 -12.99 8.33 -0.48
C GLU A 210 -13.65 6.97 -0.21
N HIS A 211 -13.66 6.08 -1.20
CA HIS A 211 -14.31 4.77 -1.16
C HIS A 211 -13.36 3.62 -1.52
N LEU A 212 -12.04 3.85 -1.44
CA LEU A 212 -11.03 2.84 -1.72
C LEU A 212 -11.07 1.74 -0.66
N ASP A 213 -11.65 0.61 -1.02
CA ASP A 213 -11.51 -0.63 -0.25
C ASP A 213 -10.39 -1.52 -0.85
N ALA A 214 -10.05 -2.59 -0.13
CA ALA A 214 -8.99 -3.51 -0.59
C ALA A 214 -9.32 -4.21 -1.92
N ALA A 215 -10.60 -4.39 -2.27
CA ALA A 215 -11.00 -5.01 -3.53
C ALA A 215 -10.81 -4.06 -4.70
N LEU A 216 -11.23 -2.80 -4.53
CA LEU A 216 -11.04 -1.75 -5.52
C LEU A 216 -9.53 -1.47 -5.70
N TRP A 217 -8.77 -1.38 -4.60
CA TRP A 217 -7.32 -1.19 -4.65
C TRP A 217 -6.62 -2.28 -5.48
N ASN A 218 -6.96 -3.56 -5.21
CA ASN A 218 -6.40 -4.68 -5.97
C ASN A 218 -6.78 -4.69 -7.46
N SER A 219 -7.85 -3.99 -7.85
CA SER A 219 -8.21 -3.81 -9.26
C SER A 219 -7.48 -2.65 -9.93
N LEU A 220 -7.09 -1.64 -9.15
CA LEU A 220 -6.39 -0.44 -9.63
C LEU A 220 -4.89 -0.67 -9.78
N ALA A 221 -4.26 -1.40 -8.85
CA ALA A 221 -2.84 -1.68 -8.87
C ALA A 221 -2.51 -2.92 -9.70
N VAL A 222 -1.45 -2.83 -10.50
CA VAL A 222 -0.92 -3.95 -11.30
C VAL A 222 0.31 -4.51 -10.61
N ASN A 223 0.28 -5.79 -10.22
CA ASN A 223 1.49 -6.44 -9.68
C ASN A 223 2.45 -6.81 -10.80
N TYR A 224 3.70 -6.36 -10.69
CA TYR A 224 4.79 -6.72 -11.58
C TYR A 224 6.07 -6.98 -10.78
N GLY A 225 6.62 -8.18 -10.89
CA GLY A 225 7.86 -8.56 -10.19
C GLY A 225 7.82 -8.42 -8.67
N GLY A 226 6.64 -8.55 -8.05
CA GLY A 226 6.42 -8.40 -6.60
C GLY A 226 6.18 -6.97 -6.12
N VAL A 227 6.25 -5.99 -7.02
CA VAL A 227 5.91 -4.59 -6.76
C VAL A 227 4.52 -4.29 -7.32
N ASP A 228 3.67 -3.65 -6.53
CA ASP A 228 2.38 -3.15 -7.00
C ASP A 228 2.56 -1.76 -7.62
N ILE A 229 1.97 -1.56 -8.78
CA ILE A 229 2.16 -0.36 -9.59
C ILE A 229 0.82 0.29 -9.86
N LEU A 230 0.70 1.59 -9.55
CA LEU A 230 -0.35 2.47 -10.03
C LEU A 230 0.19 3.26 -11.22
N PRO A 231 -0.14 2.87 -12.46
CA PRO A 231 0.39 3.55 -13.65
C PRO A 231 -0.27 4.91 -13.87
N ALA A 232 0.38 5.78 -14.63
CA ALA A 232 -0.24 6.97 -15.17
C ALA A 232 -1.38 6.63 -16.16
N PRO A 233 -2.35 7.54 -16.38
CA PRO A 233 -3.44 7.31 -17.33
C PRO A 233 -2.92 7.21 -18.76
N ALA A 234 -3.57 6.36 -19.57
CA ALA A 234 -3.23 6.19 -20.99
C ALA A 234 -3.49 7.46 -21.83
N ILE A 235 -4.46 8.26 -21.43
CA ILE A 235 -4.76 9.58 -22.02
C ILE A 235 -4.24 10.66 -21.07
N PRO A 236 -3.38 11.58 -21.54
CA PRO A 236 -2.85 12.63 -20.69
C PRO A 236 -3.94 13.44 -19.99
N HIS A 237 -3.80 13.64 -18.69
CA HIS A 237 -4.70 14.43 -17.86
C HIS A 237 -4.00 15.70 -17.41
N ALA A 238 -4.46 16.84 -17.93
CA ALA A 238 -3.83 18.13 -17.71
C ALA A 238 -4.48 18.95 -16.58
N ASP A 239 -5.63 18.53 -16.06
CA ASP A 239 -6.31 19.24 -14.99
C ASP A 239 -5.53 19.15 -13.67
N PRO A 240 -5.61 20.19 -12.83
CA PRO A 240 -4.95 20.18 -11.54
C PRO A 240 -5.43 19.02 -10.66
N VAL A 241 -4.49 18.34 -10.01
CA VAL A 241 -4.79 17.29 -9.01
C VAL A 241 -5.27 17.95 -7.72
N ASP A 242 -6.35 17.44 -7.15
CA ASP A 242 -6.79 17.85 -5.83
C ASP A 242 -5.79 17.35 -4.77
N GLY A 243 -5.15 18.29 -4.07
CA GLY A 243 -4.15 18.01 -3.05
C GLY A 243 -4.71 17.21 -1.86
N ALA A 244 -5.97 17.41 -1.49
CA ALA A 244 -6.60 16.65 -0.41
C ALA A 244 -6.78 15.18 -0.79
N ARG A 245 -7.22 14.91 -2.02
CA ARG A 245 -7.33 13.54 -2.55
C ARG A 245 -5.98 12.87 -2.69
N LEU A 246 -4.95 13.60 -3.13
CA LEU A 246 -3.59 13.06 -3.21
C LEU A 246 -3.06 12.69 -1.83
N ARG A 247 -3.27 13.53 -0.81
CA ARG A 247 -2.92 13.22 0.58
C ARG A 247 -3.61 11.95 1.06
N MET A 248 -4.94 11.88 0.91
CA MET A 248 -5.72 10.70 1.32
C MET A 248 -5.20 9.43 0.64
N LEU A 249 -4.86 9.49 -0.65
CA LEU A 249 -4.31 8.35 -1.37
C LEU A 249 -2.95 7.90 -0.81
N VAL A 250 -2.05 8.83 -0.52
CA VAL A 250 -0.74 8.52 0.08
C VAL A 250 -0.91 7.95 1.48
N GLU A 251 -1.78 8.52 2.31
CA GLU A 251 -2.08 8.02 3.67
C GLU A 251 -2.62 6.59 3.62
N GLN A 252 -3.60 6.30 2.75
CA GLN A 252 -4.15 4.95 2.57
C GLN A 252 -3.10 3.97 2.04
N ALA A 253 -2.28 4.40 1.07
CA ALA A 253 -1.18 3.60 0.56
C ALA A 253 -0.19 3.24 1.67
N CYS A 254 0.18 4.18 2.54
CA CYS A 254 1.07 3.94 3.69
C CYS A 254 0.47 2.99 4.73
N GLN A 255 -0.86 2.86 4.81
CA GLN A 255 -1.49 1.84 5.64
C GLN A 255 -1.39 0.43 5.03
N MET A 256 -1.27 0.33 3.71
CA MET A 256 -1.29 -0.95 2.98
C MET A 256 0.11 -1.46 2.61
N TYR A 257 1.06 -0.56 2.37
CA TYR A 257 2.41 -0.88 1.90
C TYR A 257 3.49 -0.49 2.92
N ASP A 258 4.63 -1.18 2.90
CA ASP A 258 5.80 -0.83 3.71
C ASP A 258 6.56 0.34 3.10
N TRP A 259 6.54 0.39 1.77
CA TRP A 259 7.16 1.44 0.99
C TRP A 259 6.20 1.94 -0.08
N VAL A 260 6.03 3.24 -0.14
CA VAL A 260 5.24 3.94 -1.16
C VAL A 260 6.20 4.84 -1.93
N ILE A 261 6.51 4.47 -3.17
CA ILE A 261 7.42 5.22 -4.03
C ILE A 261 6.58 6.03 -5.01
N LEU A 262 6.69 7.37 -4.93
CA LEU A 262 6.01 8.29 -5.83
C LEU A 262 7.00 8.78 -6.89
N ASP A 263 6.72 8.45 -8.14
CA ASP A 263 7.39 9.06 -9.29
C ASP A 263 6.66 10.35 -9.67
N LEU A 264 7.33 11.48 -9.51
CA LEU A 264 6.74 12.78 -9.68
C LEU A 264 7.20 13.45 -10.98
N PRO A 265 6.35 14.27 -11.63
CA PRO A 265 6.82 15.19 -12.66
C PRO A 265 7.92 16.09 -12.12
N THR A 266 8.38 17.06 -12.93
CA THR A 266 9.40 17.99 -12.43
C THR A 266 8.94 18.66 -11.13
N ILE A 267 9.89 18.94 -10.23
CA ILE A 267 9.60 19.53 -8.90
C ILE A 267 8.90 20.90 -8.98
N PHE A 268 8.93 21.54 -10.12
CA PHE A 268 8.22 22.80 -10.34
C PHE A 268 6.71 22.62 -10.58
N SER A 269 6.23 21.39 -10.77
CA SER A 269 4.80 21.10 -10.87
C SER A 269 4.11 21.26 -9.51
N PRO A 270 2.91 21.87 -9.45
CA PRO A 270 2.10 21.91 -8.22
C PRO A 270 1.84 20.51 -7.64
N THR A 271 1.56 19.52 -8.48
CA THR A 271 1.36 18.12 -8.08
C THR A 271 2.59 17.56 -7.37
N SER A 272 3.80 17.84 -7.90
CA SER A 272 5.05 17.40 -7.29
C SER A 272 5.28 18.03 -5.92
N LEU A 273 4.98 19.31 -5.76
CA LEU A 273 5.13 20.01 -4.47
C LEU A 273 4.17 19.45 -3.43
N MET A 274 2.91 19.23 -3.81
CA MET A 274 1.91 18.64 -2.92
C MET A 274 2.29 17.21 -2.53
N ALA A 275 2.65 16.35 -3.48
CA ALA A 275 3.06 14.98 -3.20
C ALA A 275 4.33 14.89 -2.35
N ALA A 276 5.34 15.72 -2.63
CA ALA A 276 6.58 15.77 -1.86
C ALA A 276 6.34 16.23 -0.41
N ALA A 277 5.31 17.05 -0.16
CA ALA A 277 4.94 17.47 1.20
C ALA A 277 4.42 16.30 2.05
N GLU A 278 3.80 15.30 1.45
CA GLU A 278 3.28 14.10 2.13
C GLU A 278 4.36 13.02 2.32
N CYS A 279 5.55 13.18 1.73
CA CYS A 279 6.62 12.20 1.81
C CYS A 279 7.60 12.49 2.95
N GLU A 280 8.12 11.44 3.58
CA GLU A 280 9.18 11.55 4.59
C GLU A 280 10.51 11.98 3.98
N ARG A 281 10.76 11.55 2.73
CA ARG A 281 11.95 11.92 1.94
C ARG A 281 11.57 12.15 0.49
N ALA A 282 12.26 13.09 -0.14
CA ALA A 282 12.16 13.36 -1.56
C ALA A 282 13.56 13.41 -2.19
N PHE A 283 13.73 12.67 -3.26
CA PHE A 283 14.95 12.65 -4.05
C PHE A 283 14.79 13.54 -5.28
N MET A 284 15.68 14.50 -5.42
CA MET A 284 15.79 15.33 -6.59
C MET A 284 16.90 14.81 -7.49
N VAL A 285 16.53 14.29 -8.65
CA VAL A 285 17.45 13.74 -9.62
C VAL A 285 17.96 14.85 -10.54
N SER A 286 19.26 15.07 -10.53
CA SER A 286 20.01 16.00 -11.38
C SER A 286 20.98 15.24 -12.28
N THR A 287 21.42 15.87 -13.36
CA THR A 287 22.54 15.45 -14.19
C THR A 287 23.67 16.47 -14.08
N ALA A 288 24.90 16.11 -14.45
CA ALA A 288 26.10 16.97 -14.32
C ALA A 288 26.16 18.14 -15.32
N ASP A 289 25.16 18.27 -16.23
CA ASP A 289 25.11 19.37 -17.19
C ASP A 289 24.67 20.69 -16.52
N LEU A 290 25.24 21.82 -16.99
CA LEU A 290 25.00 23.15 -16.42
C LEU A 290 23.52 23.52 -16.28
N PRO A 291 22.63 23.29 -17.28
CA PRO A 291 21.20 23.58 -17.12
C PRO A 291 20.55 22.79 -15.98
N SER A 292 20.87 21.50 -15.83
CA SER A 292 20.35 20.66 -14.75
C SER A 292 20.83 21.14 -13.38
N LEU A 293 22.11 21.47 -13.25
CA LEU A 293 22.70 21.99 -12.01
C LEU A 293 22.06 23.33 -11.62
N HIS A 294 21.87 24.24 -12.59
CA HIS A 294 21.22 25.52 -12.37
C HIS A 294 19.76 25.35 -11.88
N LEU A 295 18.99 24.51 -12.55
CA LEU A 295 17.60 24.24 -12.18
C LEU A 295 17.51 23.54 -10.83
N THR A 296 18.40 22.61 -10.51
CA THR A 296 18.46 21.94 -9.19
C THR A 296 18.70 22.95 -8.07
N ARG A 297 19.66 23.87 -8.24
CA ARG A 297 19.89 24.96 -7.28
C ARG A 297 18.64 25.83 -7.11
N LYS A 298 17.99 26.20 -8.24
CA LYS A 298 16.75 27.01 -8.22
C LYS A 298 15.63 26.28 -7.47
N ALA A 299 15.45 24.98 -7.71
CA ALA A 299 14.47 24.15 -7.03
C ALA A 299 14.73 24.07 -5.53
N LEU A 300 15.95 23.80 -5.10
CA LEU A 300 16.33 23.77 -3.68
C LEU A 300 16.08 25.10 -2.98
N THR A 301 16.38 26.23 -3.68
CA THR A 301 16.08 27.56 -3.15
C THR A 301 14.58 27.78 -2.99
N MET A 302 13.77 27.40 -3.99
CA MET A 302 12.31 27.47 -3.97
C MET A 302 11.71 26.64 -2.82
N LEU A 303 12.16 25.39 -2.66
CA LEU A 303 11.70 24.50 -1.58
C LEU A 303 12.00 25.09 -0.20
N ASN A 304 13.19 25.65 -0.02
CA ASN A 304 13.57 26.35 1.22
C ASN A 304 12.69 27.59 1.49
N GLN A 305 12.34 28.35 0.46
CA GLN A 305 11.41 29.51 0.57
C GLN A 305 9.99 29.08 0.94
N PHE A 306 9.54 27.90 0.47
CA PHE A 306 8.25 27.32 0.86
C PHE A 306 8.26 26.65 2.24
N GLY A 307 9.38 26.71 2.96
CA GLY A 307 9.49 26.16 4.32
C GLY A 307 9.65 24.65 4.39
N PHE A 308 10.01 23.99 3.29
CA PHE A 308 10.30 22.57 3.33
C PHE A 308 11.60 22.30 4.14
N PRO A 309 11.58 21.33 5.08
CA PRO A 309 12.77 20.95 5.81
C PRO A 309 13.86 20.43 4.88
N LYS A 310 15.08 20.95 5.01
CA LYS A 310 16.22 20.57 4.16
C LYS A 310 16.57 19.09 4.28
N GLU A 311 16.31 18.51 5.43
CA GLU A 311 16.59 17.10 5.75
C GLU A 311 15.70 16.13 4.95
N ARG A 312 14.59 16.60 4.41
CA ARG A 312 13.68 15.80 3.57
C ARG A 312 14.14 15.70 2.12
N PHE A 313 14.94 16.66 1.64
CA PHE A 313 15.33 16.70 0.23
C PHE A 313 16.78 16.25 0.05
N HIS A 314 16.96 15.25 -0.79
CA HIS A 314 18.25 14.65 -1.10
C HIS A 314 18.52 14.75 -2.59
N VAL A 315 19.74 15.15 -2.98
CA VAL A 315 20.12 15.24 -4.38
C VAL A 315 20.78 13.94 -4.81
N LEU A 316 20.31 13.37 -5.92
CA LEU A 316 20.97 12.30 -6.66
C LEU A 316 21.54 12.86 -7.95
N VAL A 317 22.82 12.62 -8.22
CA VAL A 317 23.44 12.99 -9.49
C VAL A 317 23.46 11.75 -10.39
N ASN A 318 22.67 11.79 -11.47
CA ASN A 318 22.52 10.68 -12.40
C ASN A 318 23.41 10.88 -13.64
N ARG A 319 23.72 9.77 -14.32
CA ARG A 319 24.54 9.72 -15.54
C ARG A 319 25.94 10.34 -15.34
N LEU A 320 26.49 10.17 -14.14
CA LEU A 320 27.83 10.69 -13.87
C LEU A 320 28.86 9.87 -14.66
N GLU A 321 29.68 10.56 -15.41
CA GLU A 321 30.78 9.96 -16.16
C GLU A 321 32.08 9.98 -15.34
N ARG A 322 33.04 9.11 -15.67
CA ARG A 322 34.33 9.05 -14.96
C ARG A 322 35.20 10.31 -15.13
N ARG A 323 34.93 11.10 -16.16
CA ARG A 323 35.66 12.33 -16.49
C ARG A 323 34.67 13.50 -16.65
N GLU A 324 34.02 13.85 -15.53
CA GLU A 324 33.21 15.06 -15.49
C GLU A 324 34.06 16.30 -15.32
N GLU A 325 33.69 17.40 -15.99
CA GLU A 325 34.34 18.69 -15.83
C GLU A 325 34.05 19.33 -14.47
N ILE A 326 32.89 19.02 -13.88
CA ILE A 326 32.43 19.55 -12.61
C ILE A 326 32.48 18.42 -11.55
N SER A 327 33.29 18.61 -10.53
CA SER A 327 33.39 17.64 -9.43
C SER A 327 32.13 17.59 -8.56
N ILE A 328 31.90 16.45 -7.88
CA ILE A 328 30.82 16.34 -6.87
C ILE A 328 30.95 17.43 -5.82
N ALA A 329 32.16 17.73 -5.36
CA ALA A 329 32.40 18.79 -4.36
C ALA A 329 31.98 20.19 -4.86
N ASP A 330 32.14 20.47 -6.16
CA ASP A 330 31.68 21.73 -6.74
C ASP A 330 30.15 21.77 -6.91
N MET A 331 29.55 20.62 -7.25
CA MET A 331 28.08 20.48 -7.27
C MET A 331 27.47 20.70 -5.87
N GLU A 332 28.07 20.14 -4.82
CA GLU A 332 27.63 20.30 -3.43
C GLU A 332 27.73 21.77 -2.98
N LYS A 333 28.80 22.46 -3.33
CA LYS A 333 28.94 23.92 -3.10
C LYS A 333 27.84 24.71 -3.83
N LEU A 334 27.54 24.34 -5.07
CA LEU A 334 26.50 24.97 -5.86
C LEU A 334 25.10 24.75 -5.27
N PHE A 335 24.83 23.54 -4.80
CA PHE A 335 23.53 23.16 -4.21
C PHE A 335 23.35 23.68 -2.78
N GLY A 336 24.44 23.89 -2.05
CA GLY A 336 24.45 24.20 -0.62
C GLY A 336 24.01 23.02 0.26
N CYS A 337 24.07 21.79 -0.27
CA CYS A 337 23.82 20.53 0.43
C CYS A 337 24.69 19.41 -0.16
N SER A 338 24.84 18.32 0.60
CA SER A 338 25.57 17.13 0.13
C SER A 338 24.80 16.37 -0.95
N VAL A 339 25.53 15.74 -1.88
CA VAL A 339 25.00 14.77 -2.83
C VAL A 339 24.79 13.44 -2.12
N HIS A 340 23.54 12.96 -2.09
CA HIS A 340 23.19 11.71 -1.40
C HIS A 340 23.85 10.49 -2.06
N ALA A 341 23.80 10.43 -3.38
CA ALA A 341 24.48 9.42 -4.19
C ALA A 341 24.71 9.92 -5.62
N SER A 342 25.73 9.34 -6.25
CA SER A 342 25.98 9.48 -7.68
C SER A 342 25.73 8.14 -8.38
N LEU A 343 25.09 8.21 -9.55
CA LEU A 343 24.70 7.06 -10.35
C LEU A 343 25.45 7.11 -11.68
N PRO A 344 26.15 6.04 -12.08
CA PRO A 344 26.93 6.03 -13.32
C PRO A 344 26.00 6.04 -14.54
N ASN A 345 26.53 6.52 -15.65
CA ASN A 345 25.87 6.40 -16.94
C ASN A 345 26.04 4.97 -17.49
N ASP A 346 24.93 4.22 -17.58
CA ASP A 346 24.91 2.88 -18.17
C ASP A 346 23.75 2.74 -19.15
N TYR A 347 23.96 3.26 -20.34
CA TYR A 347 22.97 3.22 -21.41
C TYR A 347 22.57 1.79 -21.80
N PHE A 348 23.55 0.87 -21.85
CA PHE A 348 23.28 -0.50 -22.29
C PHE A 348 22.42 -1.28 -21.31
N ALA A 349 22.67 -1.13 -20.01
CA ALA A 349 21.84 -1.72 -18.98
C ALA A 349 20.40 -1.19 -19.06
N LEU A 350 20.23 0.14 -19.20
CA LEU A 350 18.91 0.76 -19.31
C LEU A 350 18.19 0.41 -20.62
N HIS A 351 18.90 0.32 -21.74
CA HIS A 351 18.32 -0.12 -23.00
C HIS A 351 17.69 -1.52 -22.87
N ARG A 352 18.35 -2.44 -22.18
CA ARG A 352 17.79 -3.76 -21.91
C ARG A 352 16.53 -3.70 -21.03
N VAL A 353 16.50 -2.84 -20.00
CA VAL A 353 15.32 -2.63 -19.17
C VAL A 353 14.13 -2.21 -20.02
N VAL A 354 14.29 -1.18 -20.85
CA VAL A 354 13.21 -0.65 -21.71
C VAL A 354 12.81 -1.70 -22.77
N THR A 355 13.80 -2.41 -23.36
CA THR A 355 13.52 -3.39 -24.41
C THR A 355 12.85 -4.64 -23.89
N LEU A 356 13.24 -5.14 -22.72
CA LEU A 356 12.72 -6.38 -22.13
C LEU A 356 11.59 -6.14 -21.11
N GLY A 357 11.45 -4.92 -20.59
CA GLY A 357 10.53 -4.59 -19.49
C GLY A 357 11.02 -5.09 -18.12
N GLN A 358 12.24 -5.61 -18.02
CA GLN A 358 12.75 -6.25 -16.81
C GLN A 358 13.53 -5.26 -15.92
N PRO A 359 13.33 -5.28 -14.58
CA PRO A 359 14.11 -4.46 -13.67
C PRO A 359 15.60 -4.78 -13.70
N LEU A 360 16.43 -3.79 -13.35
CA LEU A 360 17.88 -3.98 -13.20
C LEU A 360 18.19 -4.89 -12.00
N GLY A 361 19.15 -5.81 -12.21
CA GLY A 361 19.80 -6.52 -11.13
C GLY A 361 21.07 -5.80 -10.65
N ALA A 362 21.71 -6.36 -9.61
CA ALA A 362 22.97 -5.85 -9.07
C ALA A 362 24.22 -6.27 -9.87
N GLU A 363 24.05 -6.83 -11.07
CA GLU A 363 25.16 -7.32 -11.90
C GLU A 363 26.00 -6.19 -12.51
N ASN A 364 25.38 -5.02 -12.72
CA ASN A 364 26.02 -3.86 -13.33
C ASN A 364 26.23 -2.71 -12.33
N ASP A 365 27.07 -1.73 -12.70
CA ASP A 365 27.42 -0.61 -11.82
C ASP A 365 26.23 0.25 -11.47
N LEU A 366 25.32 0.50 -12.40
CA LEU A 366 24.10 1.29 -12.17
C LEU A 366 23.15 0.55 -11.22
N GLY A 367 22.92 -0.74 -11.44
CA GLY A 367 22.07 -1.54 -10.56
C GLY A 367 22.59 -1.57 -9.13
N ARG A 368 23.93 -1.75 -8.95
CA ARG A 368 24.56 -1.65 -7.61
C ARG A 368 24.42 -0.28 -6.97
N ALA A 369 24.56 0.79 -7.75
CA ALA A 369 24.40 2.15 -7.24
C ALA A 369 22.95 2.43 -6.77
N ILE A 370 21.94 1.96 -7.52
CA ILE A 370 20.54 2.07 -7.14
C ILE A 370 20.23 1.19 -5.92
N GLU A 371 20.78 -0.02 -5.87
CA GLU A 371 20.63 -0.89 -4.70
C GLU A 371 21.21 -0.25 -3.43
N ASN A 372 22.34 0.45 -3.53
CA ASN A 372 22.89 1.22 -2.42
C ASN A 372 21.97 2.37 -1.96
N VAL A 373 21.25 3.03 -2.89
CA VAL A 373 20.21 4.02 -2.54
C VAL A 373 19.09 3.33 -1.76
N ALA A 374 18.59 2.18 -2.22
CA ALA A 374 17.57 1.40 -1.56
C ALA A 374 18.02 0.91 -0.16
N GLN A 375 19.27 0.43 -0.03
CA GLN A 375 19.85 0.01 1.25
C GLN A 375 19.91 1.17 2.27
N ARG A 376 20.31 2.37 1.82
CA ARG A 376 20.30 3.57 2.68
C ARG A 376 18.90 3.99 3.11
N LEU A 377 17.88 3.72 2.29
CA LEU A 377 16.48 3.94 2.67
C LEU A 377 16.03 2.96 3.74
N CYS A 378 16.35 1.69 3.61
CA CYS A 378 15.94 0.65 4.56
C CYS A 378 16.67 0.73 5.92
N GLY A 379 17.91 1.26 5.98
CA GLY A 379 18.77 1.14 7.15
C GLY A 379 19.12 -0.32 7.50
N ALA A 380 19.87 -0.52 8.58
CA ALA A 380 20.34 -1.85 9.00
C ALA A 380 19.21 -2.81 9.41
N ASN A 381 18.03 -2.30 9.76
CA ASN A 381 16.88 -3.08 10.28
C ASN A 381 15.66 -3.05 9.35
N GLY A 382 15.80 -2.62 8.08
CA GLY A 382 14.66 -2.49 7.17
C GLY A 382 13.69 -1.37 7.55
N LYS A 383 14.07 -0.46 8.42
CA LYS A 383 13.36 0.76 8.79
C LYS A 383 14.13 1.95 8.28
N MET A 384 13.41 2.98 7.84
CA MET A 384 14.05 4.21 7.39
C MET A 384 14.82 4.86 8.56
N PRO A 385 16.14 5.10 8.44
CA PRO A 385 16.86 5.80 9.49
C PRO A 385 16.36 7.25 9.57
N PRO A 386 16.36 7.87 10.78
CA PRO A 386 16.00 9.27 10.91
C PRO A 386 16.93 10.14 10.05
N PRO A 387 16.46 11.29 9.55
CA PRO A 387 17.32 12.22 8.83
C PRO A 387 18.54 12.57 9.68
N PRO A 388 19.74 12.71 9.09
CA PRO A 388 20.95 13.02 9.86
C PRO A 388 20.76 14.33 10.62
N ALA A 389 21.00 14.29 11.94
CA ALA A 389 20.97 15.48 12.78
C ALA A 389 22.00 16.48 12.24
N GLN A 390 21.56 17.68 11.91
CA GLN A 390 22.50 18.76 11.59
C GLN A 390 23.29 19.07 12.85
N GLU A 391 24.61 18.85 12.82
CA GLU A 391 25.51 19.52 13.75
C GLU A 391 25.33 21.03 13.57
N LEU A 392 24.66 21.66 14.51
CA LEU A 392 24.62 23.12 14.67
C LEU A 392 26.07 23.57 14.90
N LYS A 393 26.76 23.96 13.82
CA LYS A 393 28.02 24.69 13.98
C LYS A 393 27.70 25.98 14.76
N PRO A 394 28.34 26.23 15.90
CA PRO A 394 28.08 27.45 16.65
C PRO A 394 28.34 28.64 15.75
N ALA A 395 27.38 29.56 15.71
CA ALA A 395 27.54 30.84 15.04
C ALA A 395 28.76 31.53 15.60
N LEU A 396 29.81 31.67 14.80
CA LEU A 396 30.94 32.51 15.13
C LEU A 396 30.41 33.93 15.36
N SER A 397 30.38 34.33 16.64
CA SER A 397 30.23 35.72 17.06
C SER A 397 31.34 36.54 16.39
N ARG A 398 30.98 37.39 15.44
CA ARG A 398 31.84 38.45 15.00
C ARG A 398 31.64 39.65 15.93
N VAL A 399 32.69 39.93 16.66
CA VAL A 399 32.98 41.25 17.23
C VAL A 399 33.24 42.26 16.13
#